data_0bceec19c769fcdd719b2a420142374f
#
_entry.id   0bceec19c769fcdd719b2a420142374f
#
_cell.length_a   1.000
_cell.length_b   1.000
_cell.length_c   1.000
_cell.angle_alpha   90.00
_cell.angle_beta   90.00
_cell.angle_gamma   90.00
#
_symmetry.space_group_name_H-M   'P 1'
#
loop_
_entity.id
_entity.type
_entity.pdbx_description
1 polymer ?
#
loop_
_entity_poly.entity_id
_entity_poly.type
_entity_poly.pdbx_seq_one_letter_code
_entity_poly.pdbx_strand_id
1 'polypeptide(L)'
;STMPHKINPIYFENAEGNCGLANALLNHLANKLTVSRMQRDLSGSTVVRNQGVALGHSFVGLNSLMKGVDRITINQENMRVELDKHWEVLAEAIQTIMRKNVIPDAYNKMKDLTRGNYLDQKTIHKLISDLNIATDDKNILLKLTPADYTGLANKLAQLK
;
A
#
# COMPACT_ATOMS: atom_id res chain seq x y z
N SER A 1 20.98 6.63 -23.89
CA SER A 1 20.85 7.95 -23.27
C SER A 1 22.21 8.66 -23.18
N THR A 2 22.22 9.95 -23.40
CA THR A 2 23.39 10.81 -23.17
C THR A 2 23.63 11.19 -21.71
N MET A 3 22.75 10.74 -20.83
CA MET A 3 22.81 10.97 -19.39
C MET A 3 23.25 9.69 -18.65
N PRO A 4 24.54 9.52 -18.31
CA PRO A 4 25.04 8.28 -17.70
C PRO A 4 24.44 7.95 -16.33
N HIS A 5 23.95 8.96 -15.62
CA HIS A 5 23.32 8.85 -14.31
C HIS A 5 21.81 8.48 -14.37
N LYS A 6 21.22 8.46 -15.58
CA LYS A 6 19.80 8.14 -15.72
C LYS A 6 19.56 6.64 -15.60
N ILE A 7 18.75 6.25 -14.63
CA ILE A 7 18.27 4.89 -14.43
C ILE A 7 16.78 4.87 -14.75
N ASN A 8 16.38 3.99 -15.67
CA ASN A 8 14.97 3.80 -16.01
C ASN A 8 14.45 2.50 -15.37
N PRO A 9 13.21 2.49 -14.83
CA PRO A 9 12.60 1.29 -14.27
C PRO A 9 12.02 0.38 -15.36
N ILE A 10 12.85 0.06 -16.38
CA ILE A 10 12.42 -0.61 -17.63
C ILE A 10 11.69 -1.94 -17.40
N TYR A 11 12.04 -2.69 -16.34
CA TYR A 11 11.38 -3.95 -16.06
C TYR A 11 9.95 -3.76 -15.55
N PHE A 12 9.70 -2.72 -14.77
CA PHE A 12 8.35 -2.37 -14.30
C PHE A 12 7.51 -1.80 -15.44
N GLU A 13 8.09 -0.94 -16.28
CA GLU A 13 7.41 -0.40 -17.47
C GLU A 13 7.05 -1.52 -18.46
N ASN A 14 7.95 -2.49 -18.67
CA ASN A 14 7.68 -3.66 -19.51
C ASN A 14 6.59 -4.54 -18.89
N ALA A 15 6.58 -4.72 -17.56
CA ALA A 15 5.53 -5.46 -16.88
C ALA A 15 4.18 -4.77 -17.04
N GLU A 16 4.10 -3.46 -16.84
CA GLU A 16 2.88 -2.67 -17.00
C GLU A 16 2.31 -2.82 -18.41
N GLY A 17 3.15 -2.61 -19.44
CA GLY A 17 2.71 -2.72 -20.83
C GLY A 17 2.17 -4.11 -21.20
N ASN A 18 2.89 -5.17 -20.81
CA ASN A 18 2.44 -6.55 -21.07
C ASN A 18 1.19 -6.92 -20.27
N CYS A 19 1.08 -6.54 -19.01
CA CYS A 19 -0.11 -6.77 -18.21
C CYS A 19 -1.33 -6.03 -18.79
N GLY A 20 -1.16 -4.81 -19.30
CA GLY A 20 -2.21 -4.05 -19.98
C GLY A 20 -2.76 -4.78 -21.19
N LEU A 21 -1.86 -5.28 -22.07
CA LEU A 21 -2.25 -6.09 -23.25
C LEU A 21 -2.93 -7.39 -22.83
N ALA A 22 -2.38 -8.11 -21.86
CA ALA A 22 -2.98 -9.33 -21.32
C ALA A 22 -4.41 -9.08 -20.82
N ASN A 23 -4.60 -8.05 -20.02
CA ASN A 23 -5.90 -7.70 -19.46
C ASN A 23 -6.94 -7.36 -20.54
N ALA A 24 -6.55 -6.63 -21.59
CA ALA A 24 -7.43 -6.29 -22.70
C ALA A 24 -7.89 -7.57 -23.44
N LEU A 25 -6.97 -8.49 -23.73
CA LEU A 25 -7.27 -9.74 -24.40
C LEU A 25 -8.10 -10.68 -23.53
N LEU A 26 -7.73 -10.86 -22.25
CA LEU A 26 -8.45 -11.73 -21.32
C LEU A 26 -9.87 -11.22 -21.05
N ASN A 27 -10.03 -9.90 -20.89
CA ASN A 27 -11.36 -9.30 -20.72
C ASN A 27 -12.25 -9.52 -21.97
N HIS A 28 -11.68 -9.35 -23.16
CA HIS A 28 -12.40 -9.66 -24.41
C HIS A 28 -12.79 -11.15 -24.48
N LEU A 29 -11.88 -12.07 -24.16
CA LEU A 29 -12.14 -13.51 -24.10
C LEU A 29 -13.25 -13.84 -23.11
N ALA A 30 -13.20 -13.30 -21.90
CA ALA A 30 -14.19 -13.53 -20.87
C ALA A 30 -15.60 -13.08 -21.31
N ASN A 31 -15.70 -11.90 -21.92
CA ASN A 31 -16.97 -11.36 -22.36
C ASN A 31 -17.50 -12.06 -23.64
N LYS A 32 -16.61 -12.38 -24.58
CA LYS A 32 -17.02 -12.94 -25.87
C LYS A 32 -17.38 -14.41 -25.78
N LEU A 33 -16.64 -15.22 -25.02
CA LEU A 33 -16.85 -16.67 -25.01
C LEU A 33 -18.06 -17.12 -24.20
N THR A 34 -18.54 -16.27 -23.30
CA THR A 34 -19.78 -16.54 -22.52
C THR A 34 -21.05 -16.29 -23.30
N VAL A 35 -20.98 -15.64 -24.47
CA VAL A 35 -22.13 -15.29 -25.29
C VAL A 35 -22.00 -15.99 -26.63
N SER A 36 -22.98 -16.84 -26.96
CA SER A 36 -23.05 -17.55 -28.24
C SER A 36 -24.39 -17.28 -28.95
N ARG A 37 -24.35 -17.34 -30.27
CA ARG A 37 -25.58 -17.30 -31.08
C ARG A 37 -26.30 -18.67 -30.99
N MET A 38 -27.59 -18.69 -31.30
CA MET A 38 -28.54 -19.76 -31.04
C MET A 38 -28.02 -21.17 -31.30
N GLN A 39 -27.35 -21.45 -32.40
CA GLN A 39 -26.84 -22.80 -32.73
C GLN A 39 -25.33 -22.89 -32.63
N ARG A 40 -24.62 -21.91 -33.13
CA ARG A 40 -23.16 -21.82 -33.13
C ARG A 40 -22.66 -20.43 -33.45
N ASP A 41 -21.68 -19.96 -32.72
CA ASP A 41 -20.96 -18.72 -33.00
C ASP A 41 -19.51 -19.02 -33.41
N LEU A 42 -19.23 -18.95 -34.70
CA LEU A 42 -17.88 -19.22 -35.24
C LEU A 42 -16.88 -18.13 -34.87
N SER A 43 -17.34 -16.93 -34.47
CA SER A 43 -16.45 -15.89 -34.00
C SER A 43 -15.74 -16.29 -32.69
N GLY A 44 -16.35 -17.17 -31.90
CA GLY A 44 -15.71 -17.77 -30.71
C GLY A 44 -14.44 -18.55 -31.06
N SER A 45 -14.44 -19.29 -32.19
CA SER A 45 -13.25 -20.04 -32.64
C SER A 45 -12.05 -19.13 -32.93
N THR A 46 -12.28 -17.94 -33.50
CA THR A 46 -11.23 -16.96 -33.76
C THR A 46 -10.66 -16.39 -32.46
N VAL A 47 -11.51 -16.08 -31.51
CA VAL A 47 -11.12 -15.49 -30.24
C VAL A 47 -10.33 -16.50 -29.38
N VAL A 48 -10.79 -17.76 -29.29
CA VAL A 48 -10.12 -18.83 -28.52
C VAL A 48 -8.68 -19.05 -28.96
N ARG A 49 -8.38 -18.93 -30.26
CA ARG A 49 -7.01 -19.08 -30.77
C ARG A 49 -6.02 -18.05 -30.23
N ASN A 50 -6.50 -16.96 -29.65
CA ASN A 50 -5.68 -15.89 -29.07
C ASN A 50 -5.45 -16.04 -27.54
N GLN A 51 -5.93 -17.12 -26.92
CA GLN A 51 -5.68 -17.37 -25.49
C GLN A 51 -4.17 -17.43 -25.18
N GLY A 52 -3.40 -18.11 -26.04
CA GLY A 52 -1.95 -18.22 -25.86
C GLY A 52 -1.24 -16.86 -25.91
N VAL A 53 -1.74 -15.93 -26.72
CA VAL A 53 -1.19 -14.56 -26.78
C VAL A 53 -1.43 -13.82 -25.45
N ALA A 54 -2.65 -13.90 -24.92
CA ALA A 54 -3.00 -13.28 -23.64
C ALA A 54 -2.17 -13.83 -22.48
N LEU A 55 -2.05 -15.18 -22.41
CA LEU A 55 -1.22 -15.86 -21.41
C LEU A 55 0.28 -15.55 -21.59
N GLY A 56 0.75 -15.45 -22.84
CA GLY A 56 2.12 -15.06 -23.15
C GLY A 56 2.47 -13.66 -22.63
N HIS A 57 1.60 -12.67 -22.87
CA HIS A 57 1.78 -11.35 -22.31
C HIS A 57 1.75 -11.35 -20.77
N SER A 58 0.84 -12.11 -20.14
CA SER A 58 0.81 -12.27 -18.68
C SER A 58 2.14 -12.83 -18.16
N PHE A 59 2.64 -13.88 -18.79
CA PHE A 59 3.89 -14.53 -18.38
C PHE A 59 5.10 -13.60 -18.54
N VAL A 60 5.22 -12.90 -19.66
CA VAL A 60 6.30 -11.93 -19.91
C VAL A 60 6.22 -10.79 -18.90
N GLY A 61 5.02 -10.25 -18.64
CA GLY A 61 4.82 -9.19 -17.67
C GLY A 61 5.25 -9.60 -16.26
N LEU A 62 4.80 -10.77 -15.78
CA LEU A 62 5.16 -11.27 -14.45
C LEU A 62 6.66 -11.56 -14.31
N ASN A 63 7.29 -12.17 -15.32
CA ASN A 63 8.74 -12.38 -15.31
C ASN A 63 9.52 -11.06 -15.31
N SER A 64 9.03 -10.05 -16.03
CA SER A 64 9.63 -8.73 -16.01
C SER A 64 9.49 -8.06 -14.64
N LEU A 65 8.32 -8.18 -14.01
CA LEU A 65 8.09 -7.70 -12.65
C LEU A 65 9.08 -8.34 -11.66
N MET A 66 9.22 -9.67 -11.70
CA MET A 66 10.18 -10.37 -10.83
C MET A 66 11.61 -9.85 -11.00
N LYS A 67 12.07 -9.70 -12.24
CA LYS A 67 13.38 -9.09 -12.53
C LYS A 67 13.53 -7.67 -12.02
N GLY A 68 12.44 -6.89 -12.02
CA GLY A 68 12.40 -5.55 -11.45
C GLY A 68 12.57 -5.58 -9.94
N VAL A 69 11.81 -6.44 -9.26
CA VAL A 69 11.87 -6.62 -7.79
C VAL A 69 13.26 -7.05 -7.32
N ASP A 70 13.91 -7.93 -8.04
CA ASP A 70 15.27 -8.40 -7.71
C ASP A 70 16.34 -7.30 -7.81
N ARG A 71 16.01 -6.16 -8.43
CA ARG A 71 16.93 -5.02 -8.64
C ARG A 71 16.69 -3.84 -7.73
N ILE A 72 15.65 -3.88 -6.91
CA ILE A 72 15.40 -2.83 -5.92
C ILE A 72 15.99 -3.21 -4.57
N THR A 73 16.51 -2.23 -3.88
CA THR A 73 16.99 -2.36 -2.51
C THR A 73 16.25 -1.35 -1.65
N ILE A 74 15.71 -1.82 -0.53
CA ILE A 74 15.01 -0.96 0.42
C ILE A 74 16.06 -0.25 1.28
N ASN A 75 16.04 1.08 1.28
CA ASN A 75 16.86 1.89 2.18
C ASN A 75 16.14 2.06 3.52
N GLN A 76 16.31 1.08 4.41
CA GLN A 76 15.65 1.04 5.71
C GLN A 76 16.02 2.24 6.59
N GLU A 77 17.27 2.69 6.53
CA GLU A 77 17.73 3.83 7.33
C GLU A 77 17.04 5.13 6.92
N ASN A 78 16.95 5.41 5.62
CA ASN A 78 16.23 6.60 5.15
C ASN A 78 14.74 6.55 5.52
N MET A 79 14.11 5.38 5.39
CA MET A 79 12.71 5.21 5.80
C MET A 79 12.51 5.48 7.28
N ARG A 80 13.42 4.99 8.12
CA ARG A 80 13.38 5.23 9.57
C ARG A 80 13.57 6.71 9.91
N VAL A 81 14.61 7.35 9.34
CA VAL A 81 14.88 8.77 9.55
C VAL A 81 13.71 9.65 9.12
N GLU A 82 13.01 9.25 8.06
CA GLU A 82 11.83 9.97 7.59
C GLU A 82 10.64 9.76 8.55
N LEU A 83 10.36 8.52 8.94
CA LEU A 83 9.31 8.22 9.93
C LEU A 83 9.51 8.94 11.25
N ASP A 84 10.74 9.02 11.73
CA ASP A 84 11.07 9.70 13.01
C ASP A 84 10.74 11.20 12.99
N LYS A 85 10.52 11.79 11.81
CA LYS A 85 10.07 13.19 11.65
C LYS A 85 8.55 13.34 11.65
N HIS A 86 7.80 12.24 11.59
CA HIS A 86 6.36 12.24 11.36
C HIS A 86 5.57 11.67 12.56
N TRP A 87 5.71 12.32 13.70
CA TRP A 87 5.02 11.92 14.94
C TRP A 87 3.49 12.10 14.86
N GLU A 88 3.00 12.89 13.91
CA GLU A 88 1.57 13.05 13.64
C GLU A 88 0.87 11.74 13.23
N VAL A 89 1.59 10.74 12.73
CA VAL A 89 1.01 9.42 12.40
C VAL A 89 0.43 8.71 13.63
N LEU A 90 0.89 9.06 14.84
CA LEU A 90 0.38 8.51 16.08
C LEU A 90 -0.96 9.13 16.52
N ALA A 91 -1.42 10.20 15.85
CA ALA A 91 -2.68 10.86 16.17
C ALA A 91 -3.88 9.89 16.10
N GLU A 92 -3.87 8.93 15.18
CA GLU A 92 -4.90 7.91 15.07
C GLU A 92 -4.93 6.98 16.28
N ALA A 93 -3.76 6.51 16.73
CA ALA A 93 -3.64 5.66 17.93
C ALA A 93 -4.15 6.39 19.17
N ILE A 94 -3.73 7.65 19.34
CA ILE A 94 -4.15 8.50 20.47
C ILE A 94 -5.67 8.69 20.44
N GLN A 95 -6.23 9.05 19.27
CA GLN A 95 -7.67 9.23 19.11
C GLN A 95 -8.45 7.94 19.43
N THR A 96 -7.96 6.80 19.02
CA THR A 96 -8.59 5.49 19.30
C THR A 96 -8.63 5.21 20.80
N ILE A 97 -7.53 5.45 21.51
CA ILE A 97 -7.47 5.31 22.96
C ILE A 97 -8.34 6.33 23.67
N MET A 98 -8.40 7.57 23.19
CA MET A 98 -9.33 8.59 23.71
C MET A 98 -10.79 8.13 23.61
N ARG A 99 -11.19 7.53 22.48
CA ARG A 99 -12.53 6.97 22.29
C ARG A 99 -12.80 5.78 23.22
N LYS A 100 -11.83 4.89 23.38
CA LYS A 100 -11.90 3.77 24.34
C LYS A 100 -12.19 4.27 25.76
N ASN A 101 -11.58 5.38 26.16
CA ASN A 101 -11.77 6.03 27.47
C ASN A 101 -12.94 7.03 27.49
N VAL A 102 -13.84 6.99 26.51
CA VAL A 102 -15.07 7.80 26.42
C VAL A 102 -14.80 9.32 26.48
N ILE A 103 -13.63 9.77 26.00
CA ILE A 103 -13.33 11.19 25.91
C ILE A 103 -14.17 11.82 24.80
N PRO A 104 -15.00 12.84 25.11
CA PRO A 104 -15.84 13.48 24.12
C PRO A 104 -14.98 14.25 23.10
N ASP A 105 -15.45 14.26 21.84
CA ASP A 105 -14.88 15.04 20.75
C ASP A 105 -13.39 14.75 20.47
N ALA A 106 -13.00 13.48 20.62
CA ALA A 106 -11.61 13.04 20.41
C ALA A 106 -11.07 13.43 19.02
N TYR A 107 -11.90 13.33 17.98
CA TYR A 107 -11.50 13.68 16.62
C TYR A 107 -11.11 15.16 16.46
N ASN A 108 -12.00 16.10 16.88
CA ASN A 108 -11.71 17.53 16.70
C ASN A 108 -10.53 17.95 17.56
N LYS A 109 -10.40 17.42 18.78
CA LYS A 109 -9.24 17.69 19.64
C LYS A 109 -7.93 17.29 18.95
N MET A 110 -7.87 16.09 18.35
CA MET A 110 -6.68 15.65 17.62
C MET A 110 -6.47 16.44 16.33
N LYS A 111 -7.54 16.75 15.60
CA LYS A 111 -7.49 17.56 14.40
C LYS A 111 -6.92 18.96 14.64
N ASP A 112 -7.35 19.63 15.70
CA ASP A 112 -6.89 20.99 16.04
C ASP A 112 -5.43 21.01 16.48
N LEU A 113 -4.95 19.91 17.08
CA LEU A 113 -3.56 19.75 17.47
C LEU A 113 -2.63 19.41 16.30
N THR A 114 -3.12 18.65 15.32
CA THR A 114 -2.28 18.11 14.25
C THR A 114 -2.26 18.99 13.00
N ARG A 115 -3.36 19.68 12.69
CA ARG A 115 -3.45 20.48 11.46
C ARG A 115 -2.61 21.74 11.53
N GLY A 116 -1.64 21.83 10.61
CA GLY A 116 -0.77 23.01 10.48
C GLY A 116 0.32 23.12 11.55
N ASN A 117 0.44 22.13 12.45
CA ASN A 117 1.46 22.08 13.48
C ASN A 117 2.45 20.94 13.20
N TYR A 118 3.73 21.22 13.40
CA TYR A 118 4.75 20.19 13.45
C TYR A 118 4.68 19.49 14.81
N LEU A 119 4.50 18.18 14.81
CA LEU A 119 4.44 17.36 16.02
C LEU A 119 5.75 16.59 16.18
N ASP A 120 6.44 16.85 17.27
CA ASP A 120 7.59 16.08 17.70
C ASP A 120 7.22 15.13 18.86
N GLN A 121 8.18 14.28 19.24
CA GLN A 121 8.03 13.37 20.38
C GLN A 121 7.61 14.08 21.66
N LYS A 122 8.23 15.23 21.96
CA LYS A 122 7.97 15.96 23.21
C LYS A 122 6.53 16.47 23.26
N THR A 123 6.06 17.01 22.14
CA THR A 123 4.68 17.52 22.02
C THR A 123 3.65 16.40 22.18
N ILE A 124 3.89 15.26 21.51
CA ILE A 124 3.03 14.07 21.61
C ILE A 124 3.04 13.50 23.04
N HIS A 125 4.21 13.36 23.66
CA HIS A 125 4.30 12.84 25.03
C HIS A 125 3.65 13.79 26.06
N LYS A 126 3.78 15.09 25.87
CA LYS A 126 3.08 16.07 26.70
C LYS A 126 1.55 15.93 26.55
N LEU A 127 1.07 15.88 25.32
CA LEU A 127 -0.34 15.64 25.04
C LEU A 127 -0.86 14.39 25.75
N ILE A 128 -0.16 13.25 25.59
CA ILE A 128 -0.57 11.98 26.21
C ILE A 128 -0.59 12.10 27.75
N SER A 129 0.39 12.79 28.30
CA SER A 129 0.49 13.00 29.76
C SER A 129 -0.69 13.82 30.30
N ASP A 130 -1.17 14.81 29.55
CA ASP A 130 -2.28 15.69 29.91
C ASP A 130 -3.66 15.03 29.71
N LEU A 131 -3.74 13.89 29.00
CA LEU A 131 -5.00 13.17 28.81
C LEU A 131 -5.47 12.52 30.11
N ASN A 132 -6.77 12.65 30.38
CA ASN A 132 -7.42 11.92 31.49
C ASN A 132 -7.90 10.54 31.01
N ILE A 133 -6.96 9.60 30.90
CA ILE A 133 -7.17 8.22 30.47
C ILE A 133 -6.56 7.24 31.46
N ALA A 134 -6.93 5.97 31.36
CA ALA A 134 -6.38 4.92 32.23
C ALA A 134 -4.84 4.87 32.14
N THR A 135 -4.18 4.62 33.29
CA THR A 135 -2.72 4.60 33.38
C THR A 135 -2.08 3.60 32.41
N ASP A 136 -2.68 2.42 32.27
CA ASP A 136 -2.18 1.39 31.34
C ASP A 136 -2.23 1.86 29.89
N ASP A 137 -3.32 2.51 29.48
CA ASP A 137 -3.48 3.09 28.14
C ASP A 137 -2.46 4.23 27.90
N LYS A 138 -2.24 5.05 28.91
CA LYS A 138 -1.22 6.11 28.87
C LYS A 138 0.18 5.52 28.66
N ASN A 139 0.53 4.48 29.41
CA ASN A 139 1.81 3.79 29.30
C ASN A 139 2.03 3.13 27.92
N ILE A 140 0.96 2.60 27.31
CA ILE A 140 1.00 2.06 25.95
C ILE A 140 1.35 3.17 24.96
N LEU A 141 0.63 4.29 25.01
CA LEU A 141 0.84 5.41 24.10
C LEU A 141 2.22 6.05 24.23
N LEU A 142 2.75 6.21 25.48
CA LEU A 142 4.05 6.79 25.72
C LEU A 142 5.23 5.94 25.20
N LYS A 143 5.02 4.63 25.04
CA LYS A 143 6.03 3.71 24.48
C LYS A 143 5.96 3.64 22.96
N LEU A 144 4.87 4.09 22.35
CA LEU A 144 4.66 3.97 20.92
C LEU A 144 5.49 4.99 20.16
N THR A 145 6.16 4.53 19.10
CA THR A 145 6.90 5.37 18.15
C THR A 145 6.28 5.26 16.75
N PRO A 146 6.52 6.23 15.86
CA PRO A 146 6.07 6.10 14.45
C PRO A 146 6.52 4.80 13.78
N ALA A 147 7.74 4.34 14.07
CA ALA A 147 8.30 3.10 13.52
C ALA A 147 7.62 1.82 14.06
N ASP A 148 7.12 1.87 15.31
CA ASP A 148 6.48 0.72 15.96
C ASP A 148 4.96 0.65 15.69
N TYR A 149 4.38 1.72 15.12
CA TYR A 149 2.95 1.77 14.82
C TYR A 149 2.61 0.97 13.57
N THR A 150 2.87 -0.32 13.59
CA THR A 150 2.68 -1.26 12.47
C THR A 150 1.47 -2.17 12.63
N GLY A 151 0.83 -2.17 13.81
CA GLY A 151 -0.29 -3.05 14.11
C GLY A 151 0.06 -4.53 13.88
N LEU A 152 -0.73 -5.21 13.06
CA LEU A 152 -0.53 -6.62 12.73
C LEU A 152 0.30 -6.84 11.45
N ALA A 153 0.82 -5.80 10.80
CA ALA A 153 1.47 -5.91 9.50
C ALA A 153 2.63 -6.91 9.50
N ASN A 154 3.49 -6.87 10.52
CA ASN A 154 4.61 -7.80 10.65
C ASN A 154 4.15 -9.27 10.77
N LYS A 155 3.06 -9.51 11.51
CA LYS A 155 2.49 -10.85 11.67
C LYS A 155 1.84 -11.32 10.39
N LEU A 156 1.10 -10.46 9.71
CA LEU A 156 0.42 -10.78 8.45
C LEU A 156 1.40 -11.03 7.31
N ALA A 157 2.50 -10.30 7.25
CA ALA A 157 3.54 -10.49 6.23
C ALA A 157 4.27 -11.85 6.36
N GLN A 158 4.20 -12.51 7.51
CA GLN A 158 4.79 -13.84 7.74
C GLN A 158 3.82 -14.98 7.41
N LEU A 159 2.55 -14.70 7.18
CA LEU A 159 1.57 -15.71 6.75
C LEU A 159 1.85 -16.06 5.29
N LYS A 160 2.18 -17.36 5.06
CA LYS A 160 2.38 -17.93 3.73
C LYS A 160 1.06 -18.44 3.14
#